data_078ae8fc56416caf1bc0fd2dbaf59a66
#
_entry.id   078ae8fc56416caf1bc0fd2dbaf59a66
#
_cell.length_a   1.000
_cell.length_b   1.000
_cell.length_c   1.000
_cell.angle_alpha   90.00
_cell.angle_beta   90.00
_cell.angle_gamma   90.00
#
_symmetry.space_group_name_H-M   'P 1'
#
loop_
_entity.id
_entity.type
_entity.pdbx_description
1 polymer ?
#
loop_
_entity_poly.entity_id
_entity_poly.type
_entity_poly.pdbx_seq_one_letter_code
_entity_poly.pdbx_strand_id
1 'polypeptide(L)'
;MNDTIAAISSAGGPIGLIRVSGEHAIEAVGAVFQTKSGKKLTETPSQKLVYGTLHDKKGKVIDCCYAVAFHVPHTYTGEPMAELQCHGSTAVLQLGLDALFAQGVRQAEAGEFTRRAFLNGKLGLSEAEAVHDLITARTAEAAQNAAAQVMGAVGSPVQQMREELIGMVAHFHAVVDFPDEDIDPVLFEDAAALLHRTTSRLYAMAESYERGRILREGVPCVILGRPNAGKSTLLNALLGRERAIVTDIPGTTRDLIEENVKVGQLLLRVTDTAGLRDTTDPIEQAGIDRAMAEASASSLILAVFDGSKPIGDEDMLVLARSAGHRAIAVVNKVDLPQQIDEKLLKKHFLHIVPLSAKTGEGMDKLLSLIPRTVGLGDGAFDGALITNARQAAALARAAERCEAALYAAQSGMTPDAVVMDAEGAIAALGEITGETVTEAVVSRIFSDFCVGK
;
A
#
# COMPACT_ATOMS: atom_id res chain seq x y z
N MET A 1 -5.82 15.63 -22.53
CA MET A 1 -4.57 15.24 -23.22
C MET A 1 -4.96 14.64 -24.54
N ASN A 2 -4.40 15.13 -25.68
CA ASN A 2 -4.85 14.71 -27.02
C ASN A 2 -3.98 13.61 -27.63
N ASP A 3 -3.17 12.92 -26.84
CA ASP A 3 -2.27 11.88 -27.30
C ASP A 3 -2.74 10.47 -26.91
N THR A 4 -2.41 9.50 -27.75
CA THR A 4 -2.70 8.08 -27.49
C THR A 4 -1.46 7.39 -26.95
N ILE A 5 -1.60 6.63 -25.89
CA ILE A 5 -0.53 5.93 -25.19
C ILE A 5 -0.73 4.42 -25.22
N ALA A 6 0.39 3.68 -25.17
CA ALA A 6 0.38 2.23 -25.01
C ALA A 6 1.47 1.75 -24.06
N ALA A 7 1.21 0.63 -23.40
CA ALA A 7 2.20 -0.09 -22.61
C ALA A 7 1.86 -1.58 -22.46
N ILE A 8 2.87 -2.37 -22.13
CA ILE A 8 2.68 -3.75 -21.65
C ILE A 8 2.14 -3.66 -20.23
N SER A 9 0.90 -4.13 -20.00
CA SER A 9 0.26 -4.14 -18.68
C SER A 9 0.48 -5.44 -17.92
N SER A 10 0.78 -6.55 -18.60
CA SER A 10 1.20 -7.80 -17.98
C SER A 10 2.17 -8.55 -18.90
N ALA A 11 3.21 -9.13 -18.31
CA ALA A 11 4.21 -9.93 -18.99
C ALA A 11 4.66 -11.10 -18.10
N GLY A 12 5.42 -12.04 -18.67
CA GLY A 12 6.03 -13.14 -17.91
C GLY A 12 5.13 -14.35 -17.67
N GLY A 13 3.90 -14.36 -18.18
CA GLY A 13 2.96 -15.49 -18.13
C GLY A 13 2.60 -16.02 -19.52
N PRO A 14 1.73 -17.04 -19.63
CA PRO A 14 1.25 -17.55 -20.92
C PRO A 14 0.51 -16.49 -21.75
N ILE A 15 -0.13 -15.53 -21.09
CA ILE A 15 -0.86 -14.42 -21.71
C ILE A 15 -0.20 -13.11 -21.30
N GLY A 16 0.11 -12.27 -22.30
CA GLY A 16 0.57 -10.91 -22.12
C GLY A 16 -0.49 -9.91 -22.61
N LEU A 17 -0.53 -8.76 -21.97
CA LEU A 17 -1.50 -7.71 -22.25
C LEU A 17 -0.81 -6.42 -22.67
N ILE A 18 -1.19 -5.89 -23.84
CA ILE A 18 -0.84 -4.53 -24.27
C ILE A 18 -2.10 -3.68 -24.11
N ARG A 19 -2.00 -2.59 -23.37
CA ARG A 19 -3.09 -1.62 -23.16
C ARG A 19 -2.82 -0.34 -23.94
N VAL A 20 -3.88 0.21 -24.55
CA VAL A 20 -3.85 1.46 -25.31
C VAL A 20 -4.97 2.36 -24.81
N SER A 21 -4.71 3.65 -24.58
CA SER A 21 -5.70 4.65 -24.17
C SER A 21 -5.47 5.97 -24.90
N GLY A 22 -6.54 6.66 -25.20
CA GLY A 22 -6.55 7.96 -25.88
C GLY A 22 -7.56 8.02 -27.00
N GLU A 23 -7.72 9.20 -27.61
CA GLU A 23 -8.73 9.48 -28.62
C GLU A 23 -8.69 8.48 -29.80
N HIS A 24 -7.49 8.06 -30.20
CA HIS A 24 -7.27 7.16 -31.35
C HIS A 24 -6.86 5.74 -30.95
N ALA A 25 -7.16 5.31 -29.72
CA ALA A 25 -6.71 4.01 -29.22
C ALA A 25 -7.27 2.83 -30.02
N ILE A 26 -8.56 2.88 -30.34
CA ILE A 26 -9.24 1.79 -31.06
C ILE A 26 -8.82 1.73 -32.52
N GLU A 27 -8.66 2.88 -33.18
CA GLU A 27 -8.17 3.02 -34.55
C GLU A 27 -6.72 2.51 -34.67
N ALA A 28 -5.85 2.91 -33.74
CA ALA A 28 -4.45 2.50 -33.74
C ALA A 28 -4.30 0.98 -33.59
N VAL A 29 -5.07 0.37 -32.68
CA VAL A 29 -5.09 -1.10 -32.56
C VAL A 29 -5.71 -1.72 -33.79
N GLY A 30 -6.78 -1.16 -34.35
CA GLY A 30 -7.40 -1.64 -35.59
C GLY A 30 -6.51 -1.57 -36.83
N ALA A 31 -5.50 -0.70 -36.84
CA ALA A 31 -4.53 -0.60 -37.93
C ALA A 31 -3.50 -1.74 -37.91
N VAL A 32 -3.20 -2.32 -36.74
CA VAL A 32 -2.22 -3.40 -36.56
C VAL A 32 -2.88 -4.76 -36.31
N PHE A 33 -4.18 -4.80 -36.04
CA PHE A 33 -4.92 -6.02 -35.72
C PHE A 33 -6.05 -6.27 -36.72
N GLN A 34 -6.05 -7.43 -37.34
CA GLN A 34 -7.07 -7.85 -38.27
C GLN A 34 -7.99 -8.91 -37.64
N THR A 35 -9.27 -8.59 -37.52
CA THR A 35 -10.26 -9.54 -37.01
C THR A 35 -10.50 -10.70 -37.99
N LYS A 36 -10.69 -11.90 -37.47
CA LYS A 36 -10.99 -13.08 -38.31
C LYS A 36 -12.30 -12.94 -39.07
N SER A 37 -13.22 -12.14 -38.56
CA SER A 37 -14.52 -11.87 -39.21
C SER A 37 -14.47 -10.84 -40.35
N GLY A 38 -13.32 -10.14 -40.52
CA GLY A 38 -13.15 -9.04 -41.47
C GLY A 38 -13.80 -7.71 -41.05
N LYS A 39 -14.50 -7.66 -39.90
CA LYS A 39 -15.06 -6.42 -39.35
C LYS A 39 -13.95 -5.56 -38.74
N LYS A 40 -14.06 -4.24 -38.86
CA LYS A 40 -13.14 -3.32 -38.19
C LYS A 40 -13.29 -3.39 -36.67
N LEU A 41 -12.22 -3.20 -35.92
CA LEU A 41 -12.26 -3.18 -34.45
C LEU A 41 -13.17 -2.05 -33.93
N THR A 42 -13.20 -0.91 -34.62
CA THR A 42 -14.09 0.24 -34.34
C THR A 42 -15.59 -0.06 -34.47
N GLU A 43 -15.94 -1.10 -35.21
CA GLU A 43 -17.32 -1.54 -35.40
C GLU A 43 -17.75 -2.65 -34.44
N THR A 44 -16.84 -3.08 -33.55
CA THR A 44 -17.14 -4.11 -32.58
C THR A 44 -17.82 -3.52 -31.33
N PRO A 45 -18.77 -4.25 -30.72
CA PRO A 45 -19.35 -3.80 -29.45
C PRO A 45 -18.30 -3.62 -28.37
N SER A 46 -18.49 -2.61 -27.49
CA SER A 46 -17.63 -2.39 -26.34
C SER A 46 -17.52 -3.64 -25.47
N GLN A 47 -16.32 -3.89 -24.90
CA GLN A 47 -16.05 -4.98 -23.95
C GLN A 47 -16.24 -6.39 -24.53
N LYS A 48 -16.22 -6.53 -25.87
CA LYS A 48 -16.30 -7.83 -26.54
C LYS A 48 -14.95 -8.26 -27.09
N LEU A 49 -14.46 -9.41 -26.64
CA LEU A 49 -13.25 -10.04 -27.19
C LEU A 49 -13.46 -10.50 -28.64
N VAL A 50 -12.54 -10.14 -29.50
CA VAL A 50 -12.53 -10.52 -30.93
C VAL A 50 -11.22 -11.24 -31.22
N TYR A 51 -11.32 -12.42 -31.84
CA TYR A 51 -10.15 -13.17 -32.30
C TYR A 51 -9.65 -12.66 -33.64
N GLY A 52 -8.32 -12.59 -33.81
CA GLY A 52 -7.72 -12.11 -35.03
C GLY A 52 -6.19 -12.32 -35.05
N THR A 53 -5.53 -11.58 -35.91
CA THR A 53 -4.09 -11.62 -36.12
C THR A 53 -3.48 -10.24 -35.89
N LEU A 54 -2.41 -10.18 -35.11
CA LEU A 54 -1.59 -8.99 -34.89
C LEU A 54 -0.46 -8.96 -35.92
N HIS A 55 -0.21 -7.80 -36.50
CA HIS A 55 0.77 -7.62 -37.58
C HIS A 55 1.80 -6.55 -37.22
N ASP A 56 3.02 -6.73 -37.74
CA ASP A 56 4.06 -5.71 -37.68
C ASP A 56 3.83 -4.59 -38.71
N LYS A 57 4.65 -3.54 -38.66
CA LYS A 57 4.61 -2.41 -39.60
C LYS A 57 4.80 -2.77 -41.08
N LYS A 58 5.22 -4.02 -41.39
CA LYS A 58 5.40 -4.54 -42.75
C LYS A 58 4.24 -5.47 -43.13
N GLY A 59 3.22 -5.64 -42.30
CA GLY A 59 2.10 -6.54 -42.52
C GLY A 59 2.40 -8.02 -42.21
N LYS A 60 3.54 -8.35 -41.62
CA LYS A 60 3.87 -9.72 -41.22
C LYS A 60 3.15 -10.05 -39.92
N VAL A 61 2.57 -11.26 -39.86
CA VAL A 61 1.91 -11.75 -38.65
C VAL A 61 2.91 -11.88 -37.49
N ILE A 62 2.59 -11.24 -36.37
CA ILE A 62 3.32 -11.35 -35.10
C ILE A 62 2.70 -12.47 -34.26
N ASP A 63 1.35 -12.45 -34.12
CA ASP A 63 0.62 -13.35 -33.23
C ASP A 63 -0.82 -13.56 -33.69
N CYS A 64 -1.43 -14.68 -33.25
CA CYS A 64 -2.86 -14.93 -33.32
C CYS A 64 -3.44 -14.73 -31.93
N CYS A 65 -4.17 -13.66 -31.72
CA CYS A 65 -4.53 -13.20 -30.36
C CYS A 65 -5.96 -12.63 -30.30
N TYR A 66 -6.34 -12.12 -29.15
CA TYR A 66 -7.60 -11.42 -28.97
C TYR A 66 -7.38 -9.92 -28.84
N ALA A 67 -8.33 -9.13 -29.37
CA ALA A 67 -8.43 -7.71 -29.09
C ALA A 67 -9.79 -7.38 -28.46
N VAL A 68 -9.84 -6.32 -27.69
CA VAL A 68 -11.08 -5.75 -27.14
C VAL A 68 -11.04 -4.24 -27.24
N ALA A 69 -12.17 -3.64 -27.70
CA ALA A 69 -12.38 -2.20 -27.69
C ALA A 69 -13.26 -1.80 -26.51
N PHE A 70 -12.95 -0.67 -25.90
CA PHE A 70 -13.74 -0.06 -24.84
C PHE A 70 -14.14 1.34 -25.26
N HIS A 71 -15.44 1.57 -25.41
CA HIS A 71 -16.00 2.86 -25.78
C HIS A 71 -16.42 3.63 -24.53
N VAL A 72 -16.21 4.95 -24.55
CA VAL A 72 -16.71 5.84 -23.49
C VAL A 72 -18.23 5.71 -23.33
N PRO A 73 -18.79 5.89 -22.14
CA PRO A 73 -18.13 6.28 -20.89
C PRO A 73 -17.57 5.12 -20.05
N HIS A 74 -17.74 3.87 -20.48
CA HIS A 74 -17.44 2.67 -19.70
C HIS A 74 -16.00 2.17 -19.94
N THR A 75 -15.02 3.03 -19.66
CA THR A 75 -13.59 2.75 -19.79
C THR A 75 -12.86 3.06 -18.48
N TYR A 76 -11.67 2.48 -18.30
CA TYR A 76 -10.87 2.71 -17.08
C TYR A 76 -10.37 4.14 -16.98
N THR A 77 -9.82 4.68 -18.08
CA THR A 77 -9.23 6.03 -18.11
C THR A 77 -10.24 7.15 -18.35
N GLY A 78 -11.49 6.83 -18.72
CA GLY A 78 -12.46 7.82 -19.19
C GLY A 78 -12.30 8.20 -20.67
N GLU A 79 -11.25 7.71 -21.34
CA GLU A 79 -10.98 7.86 -22.77
C GLU A 79 -11.32 6.57 -23.51
N PRO A 80 -11.42 6.57 -24.88
CA PRO A 80 -11.47 5.33 -25.64
C PRO A 80 -10.23 4.47 -25.36
N MET A 81 -10.43 3.16 -25.22
CA MET A 81 -9.35 2.22 -24.92
C MET A 81 -9.43 0.99 -25.80
N ALA A 82 -8.28 0.34 -25.98
CA ALA A 82 -8.22 -1.00 -26.52
C ALA A 82 -7.17 -1.84 -25.82
N GLU A 83 -7.36 -3.15 -25.79
CA GLU A 83 -6.39 -4.11 -25.25
C GLU A 83 -6.15 -5.23 -26.25
N LEU A 84 -4.88 -5.68 -26.33
CA LEU A 84 -4.44 -6.86 -27.05
C LEU A 84 -4.02 -7.92 -26.06
N GLN A 85 -4.65 -9.09 -26.09
CA GLN A 85 -4.33 -10.25 -25.27
C GLN A 85 -3.52 -11.23 -26.13
N CYS A 86 -2.21 -11.11 -26.08
CA CYS A 86 -1.24 -11.86 -26.88
C CYS A 86 -0.64 -13.04 -26.09
N HIS A 87 0.10 -13.91 -26.77
CA HIS A 87 1.00 -14.81 -26.08
C HIS A 87 2.06 -14.01 -25.30
N GLY A 88 2.34 -14.39 -24.05
CA GLY A 88 3.11 -13.59 -23.08
C GLY A 88 4.62 -13.54 -23.29
N SER A 89 5.11 -13.90 -24.48
CA SER A 89 6.52 -13.74 -24.84
C SER A 89 6.90 -12.26 -24.91
N THR A 90 7.99 -11.88 -24.24
CA THR A 90 8.53 -10.51 -24.27
C THR A 90 8.75 -10.03 -25.71
N ALA A 91 9.22 -10.91 -26.59
CA ALA A 91 9.45 -10.57 -28.01
C ALA A 91 8.14 -10.24 -28.74
N VAL A 92 7.06 -11.02 -28.52
CA VAL A 92 5.74 -10.79 -29.13
C VAL A 92 5.17 -9.45 -28.64
N LEU A 93 5.22 -9.19 -27.35
CA LEU A 93 4.70 -7.96 -26.75
C LEU A 93 5.47 -6.73 -27.23
N GLN A 94 6.81 -6.83 -27.32
CA GLN A 94 7.64 -5.74 -27.83
C GLN A 94 7.34 -5.45 -29.30
N LEU A 95 7.22 -6.47 -30.16
CA LEU A 95 6.85 -6.30 -31.56
C LEU A 95 5.45 -5.66 -31.71
N GLY A 96 4.51 -6.03 -30.84
CA GLY A 96 3.17 -5.42 -30.79
C GLY A 96 3.22 -3.94 -30.43
N LEU A 97 4.04 -3.55 -29.40
CA LEU A 97 4.27 -2.16 -29.05
C LEU A 97 4.92 -1.37 -30.21
N ASP A 98 5.96 -1.93 -30.84
CA ASP A 98 6.66 -1.28 -31.93
C ASP A 98 5.74 -1.05 -33.14
N ALA A 99 4.77 -1.97 -33.38
CA ALA A 99 3.74 -1.81 -34.40
C ALA A 99 2.79 -0.66 -34.07
N LEU A 100 2.36 -0.51 -32.80
CA LEU A 100 1.53 0.58 -32.32
C LEU A 100 2.26 1.93 -32.36
N PHE A 101 3.54 1.98 -31.97
CA PHE A 101 4.35 3.19 -32.05
C PHE A 101 4.49 3.68 -33.49
N ALA A 102 4.56 2.76 -34.46
CA ALA A 102 4.55 3.12 -35.88
C ALA A 102 3.22 3.75 -36.35
N GLN A 103 2.13 3.62 -35.58
CA GLN A 103 0.85 4.32 -35.80
C GLN A 103 0.77 5.66 -35.10
N GLY A 104 1.84 6.18 -34.51
CA GLY A 104 1.86 7.45 -33.78
C GLY A 104 1.44 7.34 -32.31
N VAL A 105 1.28 6.16 -31.77
CA VAL A 105 1.03 5.93 -30.35
C VAL A 105 2.34 6.15 -29.57
N ARG A 106 2.28 6.80 -28.41
CA ARG A 106 3.42 7.04 -27.54
C ARG A 106 3.51 5.96 -26.44
N GLN A 107 4.71 5.70 -25.98
CA GLN A 107 4.92 4.91 -24.74
C GLN A 107 4.24 5.61 -23.56
N ALA A 108 3.49 4.86 -22.76
CA ALA A 108 2.93 5.36 -21.50
C ALA A 108 4.02 5.55 -20.45
N GLU A 109 3.89 6.59 -19.65
CA GLU A 109 4.68 6.84 -18.45
C GLU A 109 4.25 5.93 -17.28
N ALA A 110 5.02 5.91 -16.19
CA ALA A 110 4.65 5.22 -14.97
C ALA A 110 3.30 5.75 -14.43
N GLY A 111 2.36 4.85 -14.12
CA GLY A 111 1.05 5.19 -13.59
C GLY A 111 0.14 6.01 -14.51
N GLU A 112 0.49 6.21 -15.77
CA GLU A 112 -0.23 7.17 -16.64
C GLU A 112 -1.69 6.78 -16.89
N PHE A 113 -2.03 5.52 -17.00
CA PHE A 113 -3.42 5.10 -17.18
C PHE A 113 -4.27 5.45 -15.95
N THR A 114 -3.76 5.20 -14.75
CA THR A 114 -4.44 5.53 -13.50
C THR A 114 -4.50 7.05 -13.27
N ARG A 115 -3.43 7.78 -13.65
CA ARG A 115 -3.42 9.25 -13.63
C ARG A 115 -4.50 9.82 -14.54
N ARG A 116 -4.68 9.29 -15.76
CA ARG A 116 -5.76 9.70 -16.68
C ARG A 116 -7.12 9.38 -16.10
N ALA A 117 -7.29 8.21 -15.48
CA ALA A 117 -8.54 7.86 -14.78
C ALA A 117 -8.87 8.88 -13.68
N PHE A 118 -7.89 9.30 -12.87
CA PHE A 118 -8.05 10.34 -11.86
C PHE A 118 -8.41 11.70 -12.48
N LEU A 119 -7.64 12.17 -13.48
CA LEU A 119 -7.88 13.46 -14.14
C LEU A 119 -9.22 13.54 -14.85
N ASN A 120 -9.74 12.41 -15.34
CA ASN A 120 -11.05 12.30 -15.99
C ASN A 120 -12.18 11.98 -14.99
N GLY A 121 -11.93 12.05 -13.67
CA GLY A 121 -12.94 11.88 -12.62
C GLY A 121 -13.51 10.45 -12.50
N LYS A 122 -12.76 9.43 -12.98
CA LYS A 122 -13.14 8.02 -12.83
C LYS A 122 -12.79 7.45 -11.47
N LEU A 123 -11.76 7.97 -10.85
CA LEU A 123 -11.26 7.59 -9.53
C LEU A 123 -10.93 8.87 -8.75
N GLY A 124 -11.16 8.87 -7.44
CA GLY A 124 -10.55 9.84 -6.54
C GLY A 124 -9.06 9.55 -6.34
N LEU A 125 -8.33 10.46 -5.71
CA LEU A 125 -6.90 10.28 -5.47
C LEU A 125 -6.61 9.12 -4.52
N SER A 126 -7.44 8.94 -3.47
CA SER A 126 -7.34 7.82 -2.53
C SER A 126 -7.54 6.46 -3.21
N GLU A 127 -8.51 6.35 -4.13
CA GLU A 127 -8.75 5.14 -4.90
C GLU A 127 -7.60 4.86 -5.88
N ALA A 128 -7.05 5.91 -6.50
CA ALA A 128 -5.89 5.77 -7.38
C ALA A 128 -4.66 5.26 -6.62
N GLU A 129 -4.34 5.80 -5.43
CA GLU A 129 -3.27 5.30 -4.56
C GLU A 129 -3.50 3.83 -4.17
N ALA A 130 -4.75 3.46 -3.86
CA ALA A 130 -5.12 2.10 -3.49
C ALA A 130 -4.94 1.09 -4.64
N VAL A 131 -5.03 1.50 -5.90
CA VAL A 131 -4.69 0.64 -7.06
C VAL A 131 -3.23 0.19 -6.99
N HIS A 132 -2.31 1.08 -6.61
CA HIS A 132 -0.90 0.71 -6.42
C HIS A 132 -0.74 -0.30 -5.28
N ASP A 133 -1.38 -0.04 -4.13
CA ASP A 133 -1.34 -0.93 -2.98
C ASP A 133 -1.91 -2.32 -3.30
N LEU A 134 -2.99 -2.38 -4.09
CA LEU A 134 -3.60 -3.65 -4.52
C LEU A 134 -2.64 -4.48 -5.41
N ILE A 135 -1.93 -3.84 -6.33
CA ILE A 135 -0.99 -4.51 -7.25
C ILE A 135 0.25 -5.02 -6.51
N THR A 136 0.70 -4.28 -5.50
CA THR A 136 1.92 -4.59 -4.74
C THR A 136 1.65 -5.42 -3.48
N ALA A 137 0.39 -5.72 -3.17
CA ALA A 137 -0.01 -6.48 -1.99
C ALA A 137 0.63 -7.88 -1.97
N ARG A 138 1.23 -8.24 -0.84
CA ARG A 138 1.94 -9.51 -0.62
C ARG A 138 1.20 -10.48 0.31
N THR A 139 0.11 -10.01 0.94
CA THR A 139 -0.77 -10.82 1.80
C THR A 139 -2.22 -10.67 1.35
N ALA A 140 -3.06 -11.67 1.64
CA ALA A 140 -4.48 -11.62 1.28
C ALA A 140 -5.19 -10.43 1.95
N GLU A 141 -4.83 -10.14 3.19
CA GLU A 141 -5.41 -9.07 3.99
C GLU A 141 -5.01 -7.68 3.45
N ALA A 142 -3.73 -7.52 3.04
CA ALA A 142 -3.30 -6.30 2.36
C ALA A 142 -4.07 -6.09 1.06
N ALA A 143 -4.25 -7.15 0.27
CA ALA A 143 -5.02 -7.10 -0.98
C ALA A 143 -6.50 -6.77 -0.72
N GLN A 144 -7.12 -7.36 0.31
CA GLN A 144 -8.51 -7.08 0.68
C GLN A 144 -8.69 -5.63 1.15
N ASN A 145 -7.78 -5.14 2.00
CA ASN A 145 -7.81 -3.74 2.45
C ASN A 145 -7.65 -2.77 1.27
N ALA A 146 -6.68 -3.01 0.38
CA ALA A 146 -6.48 -2.20 -0.81
C ALA A 146 -7.69 -2.26 -1.76
N ALA A 147 -8.29 -3.44 -1.96
CA ALA A 147 -9.50 -3.58 -2.75
C ALA A 147 -10.68 -2.80 -2.16
N ALA A 148 -10.87 -2.81 -0.83
CA ALA A 148 -11.88 -2.00 -0.16
C ALA A 148 -11.64 -0.50 -0.37
N GLN A 149 -10.37 -0.04 -0.32
CA GLN A 149 -10.02 1.35 -0.60
C GLN A 149 -10.29 1.73 -2.06
N VAL A 150 -9.96 0.86 -3.04
CA VAL A 150 -10.30 1.08 -4.46
C VAL A 150 -11.82 1.21 -4.66
N MET A 151 -12.62 0.52 -3.83
CA MET A 151 -14.09 0.63 -3.83
C MET A 151 -14.62 1.83 -3.05
N GLY A 152 -13.75 2.77 -2.63
CA GLY A 152 -14.13 4.02 -1.98
C GLY A 152 -14.30 3.95 -0.47
N ALA A 153 -13.85 2.89 0.21
CA ALA A 153 -14.03 2.74 1.65
C ALA A 153 -13.32 3.84 2.49
N VAL A 154 -12.37 4.56 1.92
CA VAL A 154 -11.73 5.75 2.52
C VAL A 154 -12.25 7.03 1.88
N GLY A 155 -12.27 7.12 0.55
CA GLY A 155 -12.65 8.33 -0.18
C GLY A 155 -14.10 8.75 0.07
N SER A 156 -15.04 7.82 0.02
CA SER A 156 -16.47 8.15 0.17
C SER A 156 -16.83 8.74 1.55
N PRO A 157 -16.39 8.18 2.70
CA PRO A 157 -16.61 8.79 4.00
C PRO A 157 -15.95 10.17 4.16
N VAL A 158 -14.74 10.35 3.59
CA VAL A 158 -14.02 11.63 3.60
C VAL A 158 -14.80 12.68 2.79
N GLN A 159 -15.25 12.33 1.60
CA GLN A 159 -16.05 13.21 0.76
C GLN A 159 -17.36 13.60 1.44
N GLN A 160 -18.05 12.64 2.06
CA GLN A 160 -19.28 12.94 2.82
C GLN A 160 -19.03 13.92 3.95
N MET A 161 -18.01 13.71 4.79
CA MET A 161 -17.66 14.64 5.88
C MET A 161 -17.32 16.03 5.36
N ARG A 162 -16.60 16.08 4.24
CA ARG A 162 -16.25 17.34 3.57
C ARG A 162 -17.49 18.10 3.08
N GLU A 163 -18.44 17.42 2.45
CA GLU A 163 -19.71 18.01 1.97
C GLU A 163 -20.57 18.51 3.14
N GLU A 164 -20.65 17.75 4.24
CA GLU A 164 -21.35 18.18 5.45
C GLU A 164 -20.74 19.47 6.05
N LEU A 165 -19.40 19.58 6.09
CA LEU A 165 -18.70 20.79 6.53
C LEU A 165 -18.92 21.98 5.57
N ILE A 166 -18.88 21.74 4.26
CA ILE A 166 -19.17 22.78 3.24
C ILE A 166 -20.58 23.31 3.43
N GLY A 167 -21.57 22.43 3.64
CA GLY A 167 -22.96 22.84 3.89
C GLY A 167 -23.10 23.70 5.14
N MET A 168 -22.41 23.34 6.23
CA MET A 168 -22.36 24.13 7.44
C MET A 168 -21.75 25.52 7.21
N VAL A 169 -20.58 25.59 6.59
CA VAL A 169 -19.88 26.86 6.28
C VAL A 169 -20.73 27.75 5.37
N ALA A 170 -21.31 27.17 4.32
CA ALA A 170 -22.20 27.91 3.39
C ALA A 170 -23.41 28.52 4.14
N HIS A 171 -24.00 27.79 5.11
CA HIS A 171 -25.08 28.30 5.91
C HIS A 171 -24.63 29.48 6.83
N PHE A 172 -23.43 29.36 7.45
CA PHE A 172 -22.89 30.48 8.23
C PHE A 172 -22.69 31.73 7.38
N HIS A 173 -22.10 31.59 6.19
CA HIS A 173 -21.95 32.72 5.28
C HIS A 173 -23.27 33.32 4.85
N ALA A 174 -24.28 32.51 4.52
CA ALA A 174 -25.59 33.01 4.13
C ALA A 174 -26.24 33.86 5.22
N VAL A 175 -26.20 33.42 6.48
CA VAL A 175 -26.76 34.18 7.62
C VAL A 175 -26.01 35.47 7.90
N VAL A 176 -24.67 35.49 7.72
CA VAL A 176 -23.81 36.66 7.93
C VAL A 176 -23.95 37.68 6.80
N ASP A 177 -23.97 37.22 5.56
CA ASP A 177 -23.94 38.09 4.36
C ASP A 177 -25.32 38.65 4.02
N PHE A 178 -26.41 37.96 4.42
CA PHE A 178 -27.80 38.33 4.13
C PHE A 178 -28.66 38.43 5.37
N PRO A 179 -28.33 39.35 6.31
CA PRO A 179 -29.04 39.48 7.61
C PRO A 179 -30.51 39.92 7.48
N ASP A 180 -30.90 40.52 6.36
CA ASP A 180 -32.25 40.99 6.06
C ASP A 180 -33.13 39.94 5.35
N GLU A 181 -32.55 38.77 4.96
CA GLU A 181 -33.31 37.68 4.38
C GLU A 181 -33.87 36.73 5.48
N ASP A 182 -35.01 36.10 5.19
CA ASP A 182 -35.65 35.14 6.11
C ASP A 182 -34.95 33.79 6.07
N ILE A 183 -33.64 33.77 6.43
CA ILE A 183 -32.79 32.58 6.52
C ILE A 183 -32.83 32.06 7.95
N ASP A 184 -33.08 30.77 8.14
CA ASP A 184 -33.07 30.14 9.46
C ASP A 184 -31.74 30.42 10.18
N PRO A 185 -31.74 30.89 11.44
CA PRO A 185 -30.51 31.16 12.15
C PRO A 185 -29.68 29.90 12.34
N VAL A 186 -28.36 30.04 12.23
CA VAL A 186 -27.44 28.92 12.51
C VAL A 186 -27.57 28.58 14.01
N LEU A 187 -27.97 27.35 14.30
CA LEU A 187 -27.92 26.81 15.65
C LEU A 187 -26.48 26.34 15.92
N PHE A 188 -25.73 27.05 16.76
CA PHE A 188 -24.39 26.65 17.19
C PHE A 188 -24.34 25.22 17.76
N GLU A 189 -25.47 24.77 18.37
CA GLU A 189 -25.58 23.40 18.86
C GLU A 189 -25.52 22.36 17.76
N ASP A 190 -26.18 22.60 16.62
CA ASP A 190 -26.16 21.69 15.47
C ASP A 190 -24.77 21.67 14.81
N ALA A 191 -24.13 22.84 14.67
CA ALA A 191 -22.76 22.95 14.18
C ALA A 191 -21.79 22.22 15.12
N ALA A 192 -21.90 22.40 16.43
CA ALA A 192 -21.09 21.70 17.43
C ALA A 192 -21.31 20.18 17.40
N ALA A 193 -22.53 19.71 17.22
CA ALA A 193 -22.83 18.29 17.07
C ALA A 193 -22.22 17.68 15.81
N LEU A 194 -22.29 18.38 14.67
CA LEU A 194 -21.64 17.98 13.43
C LEU A 194 -20.11 17.92 13.59
N LEU A 195 -19.51 19.01 14.11
CA LEU A 195 -18.06 19.09 14.32
C LEU A 195 -17.56 18.00 15.26
N HIS A 196 -18.23 17.75 16.38
CA HIS A 196 -17.87 16.68 17.32
C HIS A 196 -17.89 15.29 16.66
N ARG A 197 -18.95 14.98 15.91
CA ARG A 197 -19.08 13.71 15.20
C ARG A 197 -17.97 13.55 14.15
N THR A 198 -17.71 14.59 13.38
CA THR A 198 -16.68 14.61 12.33
C THR A 198 -15.30 14.45 12.94
N THR A 199 -14.94 15.22 13.99
CA THR A 199 -13.67 15.09 14.71
C THR A 199 -13.41 13.67 15.19
N SER A 200 -14.41 13.05 15.84
CA SER A 200 -14.28 11.68 16.36
C SER A 200 -14.02 10.67 15.24
N ARG A 201 -14.71 10.79 14.10
CA ARG A 201 -14.50 9.92 12.94
C ARG A 201 -13.12 10.11 12.31
N LEU A 202 -12.66 11.36 12.18
CA LEU A 202 -11.36 11.68 11.60
C LEU A 202 -10.22 11.14 12.44
N TYR A 203 -10.26 11.27 13.77
CA TYR A 203 -9.27 10.68 14.66
C TYR A 203 -9.25 9.15 14.56
N ALA A 204 -10.42 8.50 14.59
CA ALA A 204 -10.50 7.05 14.45
C ALA A 204 -9.88 6.54 13.13
N MET A 205 -10.11 7.27 12.02
CA MET A 205 -9.49 6.96 10.75
C MET A 205 -7.97 7.19 10.79
N ALA A 206 -7.51 8.31 11.33
CA ALA A 206 -6.07 8.62 11.43
C ALA A 206 -5.32 7.60 12.30
N GLU A 207 -5.89 7.21 13.44
CA GLU A 207 -5.32 6.19 14.35
C GLU A 207 -5.18 4.81 13.70
N SER A 208 -5.98 4.50 12.69
CA SER A 208 -5.88 3.24 11.95
C SER A 208 -4.59 3.11 11.13
N TYR A 209 -3.87 4.22 10.90
CA TYR A 209 -2.71 4.28 10.02
C TYR A 209 -1.57 3.33 10.41
N GLU A 210 -1.17 3.28 11.68
CA GLU A 210 -0.06 2.39 12.09
C GLU A 210 -0.36 0.92 11.77
N ARG A 211 -1.61 0.49 11.94
CA ARG A 211 -2.07 -0.85 11.61
C ARG A 211 -2.10 -1.07 10.10
N GLY A 212 -2.61 -0.09 9.35
CA GLY A 212 -2.64 -0.12 7.89
C GLY A 212 -1.24 -0.11 7.27
N ARG A 213 -0.31 0.68 7.82
CA ARG A 213 1.10 0.69 7.41
C ARG A 213 1.77 -0.67 7.61
N ILE A 214 1.56 -1.29 8.76
CA ILE A 214 2.06 -2.64 9.04
C ILE A 214 1.49 -3.66 8.06
N LEU A 215 0.21 -3.55 7.72
CA LEU A 215 -0.44 -4.44 6.78
C LEU A 215 0.12 -4.29 5.35
N ARG A 216 0.35 -3.05 4.91
CA ARG A 216 0.87 -2.70 3.59
C ARG A 216 2.36 -3.03 3.43
N GLU A 217 3.18 -2.51 4.35
CA GLU A 217 4.64 -2.54 4.24
C GLU A 217 5.26 -3.78 4.87
N GLY A 218 4.52 -4.44 5.76
CA GLY A 218 5.07 -5.46 6.63
C GLY A 218 5.87 -4.86 7.80
N VAL A 219 6.40 -5.72 8.65
CA VAL A 219 7.21 -5.34 9.81
C VAL A 219 8.67 -5.66 9.54
N PRO A 220 9.56 -4.67 9.61
CA PRO A 220 11.00 -4.93 9.67
C PRO A 220 11.31 -5.81 10.88
N CYS A 221 12.01 -6.91 10.66
CA CYS A 221 12.35 -7.87 11.71
C CYS A 221 13.86 -8.14 11.72
N VAL A 222 14.46 -8.00 12.89
CA VAL A 222 15.88 -8.29 13.08
C VAL A 222 16.02 -9.50 13.99
N ILE A 223 16.85 -10.48 13.59
CA ILE A 223 17.17 -11.66 14.40
C ILE A 223 18.52 -11.43 15.08
N LEU A 224 18.51 -11.22 16.39
CA LEU A 224 19.71 -11.05 17.21
C LEU A 224 20.02 -12.32 18.00
N GLY A 225 21.30 -12.56 18.27
CA GLY A 225 21.74 -13.68 19.11
C GLY A 225 23.23 -13.94 18.91
N ARG A 226 23.87 -14.58 19.88
CA ARG A 226 25.29 -14.97 19.78
C ARG A 226 25.56 -15.96 18.63
N PRO A 227 26.80 -16.16 18.19
CA PRO A 227 27.16 -17.20 17.25
C PRO A 227 26.65 -18.58 17.71
N ASN A 228 26.15 -19.39 16.77
CA ASN A 228 25.61 -20.73 17.05
C ASN A 228 24.38 -20.80 17.99
N ALA A 229 23.70 -19.68 18.28
CA ALA A 229 22.41 -19.68 18.98
C ALA A 229 21.26 -20.30 18.13
N GLY A 230 21.48 -20.42 16.81
CA GLY A 230 20.53 -21.00 15.88
C GLY A 230 19.71 -19.98 15.09
N LYS A 231 20.24 -18.78 14.88
CA LYS A 231 19.61 -17.70 14.09
C LYS A 231 19.25 -18.15 12.68
N SER A 232 20.21 -18.67 11.92
CA SER A 232 20.00 -19.18 10.55
C SER A 232 19.04 -20.37 10.51
N THR A 233 19.08 -21.24 11.54
CA THR A 233 18.14 -22.36 11.65
C THR A 233 16.71 -21.85 11.88
N LEU A 234 16.54 -20.82 12.74
CA LEU A 234 15.25 -20.18 12.97
C LEU A 234 14.72 -19.50 11.71
N LEU A 235 15.57 -18.73 11.01
CA LEU A 235 15.18 -18.10 9.74
C LEU A 235 14.75 -19.13 8.70
N ASN A 236 15.52 -20.20 8.51
CA ASN A 236 15.17 -21.29 7.60
C ASN A 236 13.87 -21.99 8.01
N ALA A 237 13.62 -22.18 9.31
CA ALA A 237 12.38 -22.75 9.81
C ALA A 237 11.17 -21.84 9.57
N LEU A 238 11.35 -20.54 9.66
CA LEU A 238 10.33 -19.54 9.30
C LEU A 238 10.05 -19.55 7.79
N LEU A 239 11.08 -19.50 6.95
CA LEU A 239 10.98 -19.54 5.49
C LEU A 239 10.39 -20.86 4.97
N GLY A 240 10.71 -21.99 5.62
CA GLY A 240 10.23 -23.31 5.21
C GLY A 240 8.74 -23.55 5.49
N ARG A 241 8.14 -22.83 6.41
CA ARG A 241 6.72 -22.96 6.76
C ARG A 241 5.82 -22.03 5.96
N GLU A 242 6.28 -20.80 5.72
CA GLU A 242 5.43 -19.74 5.15
C GLU A 242 6.23 -18.80 4.22
N ARG A 243 6.77 -19.34 3.15
CA ARG A 243 7.46 -18.51 2.16
C ARG A 243 6.45 -17.63 1.42
N ALA A 244 6.58 -16.30 1.52
CA ALA A 244 5.82 -15.39 0.69
C ALA A 244 6.16 -15.64 -0.79
N ILE A 245 5.14 -15.67 -1.65
CA ILE A 245 5.35 -15.74 -3.10
C ILE A 245 5.99 -14.41 -3.51
N VAL A 246 7.30 -14.41 -3.73
CA VAL A 246 8.01 -13.26 -4.26
C VAL A 246 7.80 -13.29 -5.78
N THR A 247 7.01 -12.37 -6.30
CA THR A 247 7.06 -12.03 -7.71
C THR A 247 8.23 -11.06 -7.88
N ASP A 248 9.24 -11.46 -8.64
CA ASP A 248 10.33 -10.59 -9.04
C ASP A 248 9.77 -9.43 -9.88
N ILE A 249 9.53 -8.29 -9.25
CA ILE A 249 9.27 -7.04 -9.97
C ILE A 249 10.65 -6.49 -10.35
N PRO A 250 10.99 -6.41 -11.64
CA PRO A 250 12.30 -5.89 -12.06
C PRO A 250 12.45 -4.43 -11.61
N GLY A 251 13.47 -4.14 -10.81
CA GLY A 251 13.82 -2.77 -10.39
C GLY A 251 14.06 -2.56 -8.89
N THR A 252 13.79 -3.53 -8.01
CA THR A 252 13.91 -3.37 -6.55
C THR A 252 15.18 -3.99 -5.94
N THR A 253 16.15 -4.43 -6.75
CA THR A 253 17.35 -5.15 -6.30
C THR A 253 18.56 -4.22 -6.14
N ARG A 254 18.56 -3.35 -5.13
CA ARG A 254 19.80 -2.63 -4.74
C ARG A 254 20.03 -2.52 -3.23
N ASP A 255 19.14 -3.01 -2.41
CA ASP A 255 19.27 -2.92 -0.96
C ASP A 255 19.40 -4.33 -0.34
N LEU A 256 19.99 -4.41 0.86
CA LEU A 256 20.24 -5.55 1.73
C LEU A 256 19.34 -6.77 1.43
N ILE A 257 19.87 -7.96 1.45
CA ILE A 257 19.13 -9.21 1.25
C ILE A 257 18.06 -9.31 2.34
N GLU A 258 16.88 -8.79 2.05
CA GLU A 258 15.69 -8.93 2.90
C GLU A 258 14.94 -10.20 2.50
N GLU A 259 14.72 -11.09 3.46
CA GLU A 259 13.87 -12.26 3.28
C GLU A 259 12.44 -11.95 3.78
N ASN A 260 11.45 -12.21 2.93
CA ASN A 260 10.06 -11.98 3.25
C ASN A 260 9.39 -13.26 3.78
N VAL A 261 8.97 -13.23 5.04
CA VAL A 261 8.29 -14.34 5.72
C VAL A 261 6.85 -13.93 6.00
N LYS A 262 5.88 -14.72 5.52
CA LYS A 262 4.48 -14.52 5.86
C LYS A 262 4.19 -15.16 7.22
N VAL A 263 3.61 -14.42 8.17
CA VAL A 263 3.18 -14.91 9.49
C VAL A 263 1.71 -14.56 9.69
N GLY A 264 0.84 -15.51 9.39
CA GLY A 264 -0.60 -15.26 9.39
C GLY A 264 -0.95 -14.14 8.39
N GLN A 265 -1.49 -13.04 8.89
CA GLN A 265 -1.89 -11.85 8.11
C GLN A 265 -0.72 -10.86 7.86
N LEU A 266 0.43 -11.11 8.48
CA LEU A 266 1.55 -10.19 8.54
C LEU A 266 2.67 -10.64 7.61
N LEU A 267 3.32 -9.67 6.95
CA LEU A 267 4.59 -9.85 6.28
C LEU A 267 5.73 -9.42 7.22
N LEU A 268 6.65 -10.32 7.57
CA LEU A 268 7.91 -9.98 8.20
C LEU A 268 8.98 -9.77 7.12
N ARG A 269 9.59 -8.60 7.11
CA ARG A 269 10.78 -8.31 6.32
C ARG A 269 12.00 -8.58 7.21
N VAL A 270 12.56 -9.77 7.09
CA VAL A 270 13.67 -10.19 7.92
C VAL A 270 14.96 -9.75 7.25
N THR A 271 15.67 -8.82 7.89
CA THR A 271 17.03 -8.46 7.47
C THR A 271 17.95 -9.59 7.85
N ASP A 272 18.56 -10.25 6.86
CA ASP A 272 19.51 -11.35 7.11
C ASP A 272 20.81 -10.81 7.74
N THR A 273 20.84 -10.84 9.07
CA THR A 273 22.09 -10.64 9.82
C THR A 273 22.98 -11.90 9.79
N ALA A 274 22.47 -13.02 9.24
CA ALA A 274 23.18 -14.31 9.18
C ALA A 274 23.90 -14.55 7.86
N GLY A 275 23.67 -13.73 6.81
CA GLY A 275 24.45 -13.75 5.56
C GLY A 275 25.90 -13.30 5.76
N LEU A 276 26.20 -12.70 6.87
CA LEU A 276 27.56 -12.48 7.38
C LEU A 276 27.99 -13.76 8.12
N ARG A 277 28.60 -14.67 7.37
CA ARG A 277 29.13 -15.96 7.87
C ARG A 277 29.99 -15.74 9.12
N ASP A 278 29.88 -16.66 10.11
CA ASP A 278 30.66 -16.80 11.33
C ASP A 278 32.09 -16.22 11.26
N THR A 279 32.24 -14.93 11.40
CA THR A 279 33.52 -14.27 11.52
C THR A 279 33.42 -13.24 12.64
N THR A 280 34.40 -13.25 13.52
CA THR A 280 34.66 -12.20 14.55
C THR A 280 35.12 -10.88 13.90
N ASP A 281 34.57 -10.55 12.70
CA ASP A 281 35.02 -9.43 11.88
C ASP A 281 34.28 -8.13 12.27
N PRO A 282 34.98 -7.01 12.42
CA PRO A 282 34.38 -5.68 12.67
C PRO A 282 33.31 -5.26 11.68
N ILE A 283 33.29 -5.85 10.49
CA ILE A 283 32.31 -5.63 9.43
C ILE A 283 30.92 -6.17 9.83
N GLU A 284 30.85 -7.30 10.57
CA GLU A 284 29.61 -7.89 11.07
C GLU A 284 28.96 -7.00 12.13
N GLN A 285 29.77 -6.45 13.03
CA GLN A 285 29.32 -5.51 14.07
C GLN A 285 28.71 -4.26 13.42
N ALA A 286 29.37 -3.70 12.41
CA ALA A 286 28.88 -2.55 11.66
C ALA A 286 27.57 -2.85 10.89
N GLY A 287 27.38 -4.07 10.39
CA GLY A 287 26.15 -4.53 9.75
C GLY A 287 24.96 -4.59 10.72
N ILE A 288 25.19 -5.13 11.93
CA ILE A 288 24.17 -5.19 12.99
C ILE A 288 23.83 -3.77 13.47
N ASP A 289 24.83 -2.93 13.70
CA ASP A 289 24.63 -1.55 14.15
C ASP A 289 23.88 -0.72 13.11
N ARG A 290 24.13 -0.97 11.81
CA ARG A 290 23.39 -0.35 10.71
C ARG A 290 21.94 -0.86 10.62
N ALA A 291 21.71 -2.17 10.75
CA ALA A 291 20.38 -2.76 10.81
C ALA A 291 19.58 -2.26 12.02
N MET A 292 20.26 -2.06 13.17
CA MET A 292 19.66 -1.48 14.38
C MET A 292 19.39 0.02 14.23
N ALA A 293 20.25 0.76 13.53
CA ALA A 293 20.04 2.19 13.26
C ALA A 293 18.89 2.42 12.26
N GLU A 294 18.70 1.50 11.34
CA GLU A 294 17.57 1.49 10.40
C GLU A 294 16.29 0.91 11.04
N ALA A 295 16.43 0.14 12.15
CA ALA A 295 15.31 -0.36 12.91
C ALA A 295 14.58 0.79 13.61
N SER A 296 13.51 1.28 12.98
CA SER A 296 12.59 2.22 13.63
C SER A 296 12.00 1.61 14.91
N ALA A 297 11.45 2.45 15.80
CA ALA A 297 10.74 2.00 17.01
C ALA A 297 9.60 0.98 16.75
N SER A 298 9.18 0.84 15.50
CA SER A 298 8.15 -0.10 15.02
C SER A 298 8.70 -1.46 14.56
N SER A 299 10.02 -1.68 14.57
CA SER A 299 10.63 -2.95 14.18
C SER A 299 10.50 -4.02 15.27
N LEU A 300 10.40 -5.28 14.82
CA LEU A 300 10.40 -6.44 15.73
C LEU A 300 11.81 -7.00 15.89
N ILE A 301 12.21 -7.28 17.12
CA ILE A 301 13.45 -8.00 17.42
C ILE A 301 13.12 -9.43 17.87
N LEU A 302 13.67 -10.43 17.18
CA LEU A 302 13.71 -11.80 17.65
C LEU A 302 15.07 -12.04 18.31
N ALA A 303 15.11 -11.96 19.64
CA ALA A 303 16.33 -12.17 20.42
C ALA A 303 16.52 -13.66 20.72
N VAL A 304 17.46 -14.33 20.04
CA VAL A 304 17.67 -15.79 20.08
C VAL A 304 18.74 -16.14 21.08
N PHE A 305 18.36 -16.95 22.06
CA PHE A 305 19.23 -17.48 23.11
C PHE A 305 19.36 -19.00 23.00
N ASP A 306 20.56 -19.54 23.21
CA ASP A 306 20.79 -20.98 23.28
C ASP A 306 20.41 -21.51 24.66
N GLY A 307 19.26 -22.17 24.78
CA GLY A 307 18.73 -22.67 26.04
C GLY A 307 19.59 -23.76 26.68
N SER A 308 20.45 -24.44 25.90
CA SER A 308 21.37 -25.47 26.42
C SER A 308 22.62 -24.92 27.10
N LYS A 309 22.78 -23.60 27.21
CA LYS A 309 23.95 -22.96 27.80
C LYS A 309 23.53 -21.84 28.76
N PRO A 310 24.33 -21.54 29.78
CA PRO A 310 24.10 -20.38 30.62
C PRO A 310 24.27 -19.07 29.81
N ILE A 311 23.64 -18.00 30.28
CA ILE A 311 23.76 -16.65 29.72
C ILE A 311 25.22 -16.16 29.89
N GLY A 312 25.84 -15.75 28.80
CA GLY A 312 27.19 -15.18 28.73
C GLY A 312 27.21 -13.72 28.35
N ASP A 313 28.42 -13.13 28.21
CA ASP A 313 28.60 -11.71 27.88
C ASP A 313 27.98 -11.30 26.54
N GLU A 314 28.07 -12.16 25.55
CA GLU A 314 27.44 -11.92 24.25
C GLU A 314 25.89 -11.88 24.34
N ASP A 315 25.28 -12.72 25.19
CA ASP A 315 23.84 -12.70 25.44
C ASP A 315 23.42 -11.42 26.16
N MET A 316 24.29 -10.88 27.05
CA MET A 316 24.06 -9.57 27.69
C MET A 316 24.04 -8.42 26.71
N LEU A 317 24.84 -8.48 25.64
CA LEU A 317 24.76 -7.50 24.53
C LEU A 317 23.43 -7.60 23.76
N VAL A 318 22.93 -8.81 23.56
CA VAL A 318 21.60 -9.02 22.91
C VAL A 318 20.50 -8.43 23.81
N LEU A 319 20.55 -8.64 25.12
CA LEU A 319 19.63 -8.04 26.11
C LEU A 319 19.65 -6.51 26.01
N ALA A 320 20.84 -5.91 26.04
CA ALA A 320 21.01 -4.46 25.98
C ALA A 320 20.46 -3.85 24.68
N ARG A 321 20.73 -4.49 23.54
CA ARG A 321 20.25 -4.05 22.22
C ARG A 321 18.74 -4.22 22.04
N SER A 322 18.13 -5.16 22.75
CA SER A 322 16.68 -5.39 22.69
C SER A 322 15.88 -4.44 23.60
N ALA A 323 16.55 -3.74 24.52
CA ALA A 323 15.93 -2.85 25.48
C ALA A 323 15.24 -1.67 24.79
N GLY A 324 13.98 -1.38 25.15
CA GLY A 324 13.19 -0.29 24.58
C GLY A 324 12.57 -0.58 23.21
N HIS A 325 12.79 -1.76 22.64
CA HIS A 325 12.19 -2.19 21.37
C HIS A 325 11.08 -3.24 21.57
N ARG A 326 10.23 -3.42 20.56
CA ARG A 326 9.30 -4.55 20.52
C ARG A 326 10.10 -5.82 20.29
N ALA A 327 10.29 -6.62 21.33
CA ALA A 327 11.16 -7.78 21.28
C ALA A 327 10.52 -9.04 21.84
N ILE A 328 10.83 -10.20 21.22
CA ILE A 328 10.49 -11.52 21.69
C ILE A 328 11.77 -12.27 21.99
N ALA A 329 11.94 -12.76 23.23
CA ALA A 329 13.03 -13.67 23.56
C ALA A 329 12.69 -15.09 23.05
N VAL A 330 13.52 -15.62 22.18
CA VAL A 330 13.42 -16.97 21.63
C VAL A 330 14.45 -17.84 22.34
N VAL A 331 14.02 -18.70 23.25
CA VAL A 331 14.87 -19.70 23.90
C VAL A 331 14.92 -20.93 23.02
N ASN A 332 15.96 -21.02 22.19
CA ASN A 332 16.13 -22.07 21.19
C ASN A 332 16.80 -23.32 21.77
N LYS A 333 16.69 -24.43 21.05
CA LYS A 333 17.27 -25.74 21.39
C LYS A 333 16.64 -26.39 22.62
N VAL A 334 15.30 -26.30 22.75
CA VAL A 334 14.56 -26.99 23.83
C VAL A 334 14.66 -28.52 23.73
N ASP A 335 15.09 -29.04 22.60
CA ASP A 335 15.42 -30.46 22.38
C ASP A 335 16.67 -30.92 23.13
N LEU A 336 17.43 -30.01 23.76
CA LEU A 336 18.60 -30.26 24.58
C LEU A 336 18.34 -29.95 26.06
N PRO A 337 19.15 -30.48 27.02
CA PRO A 337 19.06 -30.09 28.44
C PRO A 337 19.19 -28.58 28.62
N GLN A 338 18.23 -27.97 29.32
CA GLN A 338 18.18 -26.52 29.51
C GLN A 338 19.09 -26.05 30.66
N GLN A 339 19.86 -24.98 30.43
CA GLN A 339 20.76 -24.38 31.41
C GLN A 339 20.60 -22.86 31.56
N ILE A 340 19.71 -22.26 30.70
CA ILE A 340 19.49 -20.81 30.68
C ILE A 340 18.72 -20.33 31.91
N ASP A 341 19.06 -19.19 32.46
CA ASP A 341 18.29 -18.55 33.53
C ASP A 341 17.13 -17.74 32.98
N GLU A 342 15.96 -18.37 32.90
CA GLU A 342 14.72 -17.71 32.44
C GLU A 342 14.29 -16.52 33.33
N LYS A 343 14.71 -16.48 34.63
CA LYS A 343 14.32 -15.37 35.52
C LYS A 343 14.98 -14.06 35.06
N LEU A 344 16.19 -14.16 34.51
CA LEU A 344 16.86 -13.00 33.95
C LEU A 344 16.14 -12.50 32.70
N LEU A 345 15.75 -13.39 31.80
CA LEU A 345 14.99 -13.03 30.57
C LEU A 345 13.64 -12.37 30.90
N LYS A 346 12.93 -12.87 31.94
CA LYS A 346 11.63 -12.30 32.38
C LYS A 346 11.74 -10.86 32.91
N LYS A 347 12.92 -10.40 33.27
CA LYS A 347 13.15 -8.99 33.66
C LYS A 347 13.27 -8.05 32.48
N HIS A 348 13.66 -8.57 31.30
CA HIS A 348 13.98 -7.78 30.12
C HIS A 348 12.93 -7.93 28.99
N PHE A 349 12.24 -9.08 28.93
CA PHE A 349 11.26 -9.37 27.86
C PHE A 349 9.88 -9.64 28.43
N LEU A 350 8.89 -9.01 27.80
CA LEU A 350 7.47 -9.30 28.07
C LEU A 350 7.09 -10.69 27.56
N HIS A 351 7.71 -11.10 26.45
CA HIS A 351 7.38 -12.33 25.75
C HIS A 351 8.62 -13.22 25.62
N ILE A 352 8.49 -14.46 26.11
CA ILE A 352 9.54 -15.49 26.03
C ILE A 352 8.90 -16.74 25.38
N VAL A 353 9.56 -17.22 24.34
CA VAL A 353 9.09 -18.41 23.59
C VAL A 353 10.19 -19.46 23.60
N PRO A 354 10.05 -20.54 24.39
CA PRO A 354 10.89 -21.72 24.24
C PRO A 354 10.52 -22.47 22.97
N LEU A 355 11.51 -22.82 22.15
CA LEU A 355 11.33 -23.56 20.90
C LEU A 355 12.59 -24.33 20.50
N SER A 356 12.43 -25.28 19.59
CA SER A 356 13.53 -25.88 18.83
C SER A 356 13.35 -25.55 17.35
N ALA A 357 14.16 -24.68 16.82
CA ALA A 357 14.16 -24.37 15.40
C ALA A 357 14.51 -25.58 14.51
N LYS A 358 15.20 -26.58 15.08
CA LYS A 358 15.58 -27.82 14.40
C LYS A 358 14.39 -28.80 14.27
N THR A 359 13.61 -28.99 15.33
CA THR A 359 12.48 -29.93 15.33
C THR A 359 11.16 -29.29 14.98
N GLY A 360 11.06 -27.96 15.05
CA GLY A 360 9.84 -27.19 14.85
C GLY A 360 8.96 -27.06 16.09
N GLU A 361 9.36 -27.63 17.23
CA GLU A 361 8.65 -27.52 18.50
C GLU A 361 8.60 -26.05 18.96
N GLY A 362 7.41 -25.58 19.38
CA GLY A 362 7.21 -24.20 19.86
C GLY A 362 7.09 -23.12 18.77
N MET A 363 7.30 -23.45 17.48
CA MET A 363 7.22 -22.49 16.39
C MET A 363 5.82 -21.88 16.25
N ASP A 364 4.74 -22.67 16.43
CA ASP A 364 3.37 -22.16 16.32
C ASP A 364 3.06 -21.09 17.39
N LYS A 365 3.65 -21.23 18.58
CA LYS A 365 3.55 -20.23 19.64
C LYS A 365 4.26 -18.93 19.24
N LEU A 366 5.44 -19.01 18.63
CA LEU A 366 6.14 -17.84 18.11
C LEU A 366 5.32 -17.13 17.04
N LEU A 367 4.83 -17.88 16.04
CA LEU A 367 4.02 -17.37 14.93
C LEU A 367 2.74 -16.68 15.42
N SER A 368 2.05 -17.24 16.41
CA SER A 368 0.84 -16.64 16.99
C SER A 368 1.11 -15.39 17.83
N LEU A 369 2.31 -15.26 18.40
CA LEU A 369 2.69 -14.16 19.27
C LEU A 369 3.16 -12.92 18.47
N ILE A 370 3.82 -13.13 17.33
CA ILE A 370 4.37 -12.05 16.50
C ILE A 370 3.33 -10.98 16.15
N PRO A 371 2.14 -11.29 15.59
CA PRO A 371 1.14 -10.28 15.27
C PRO A 371 0.69 -9.47 16.49
N ARG A 372 0.52 -10.11 17.63
CA ARG A 372 0.14 -9.44 18.89
C ARG A 372 1.21 -8.48 19.40
N THR A 373 2.48 -8.87 19.28
CA THR A 373 3.62 -8.04 19.73
C THR A 373 3.74 -6.76 18.89
N VAL A 374 3.37 -6.80 17.62
CA VAL A 374 3.45 -5.63 16.73
C VAL A 374 2.17 -4.81 16.70
N GLY A 375 1.15 -5.16 17.51
CA GLY A 375 -0.09 -4.39 17.63
C GLY A 375 -1.20 -4.79 16.66
N LEU A 376 -1.02 -5.90 15.93
CA LEU A 376 -2.10 -6.55 15.18
C LEU A 376 -2.72 -7.62 16.08
N GLY A 377 -3.69 -7.23 16.92
CA GLY A 377 -4.47 -8.18 17.73
C GLY A 377 -5.43 -9.03 16.87
N ASP A 378 -6.09 -10.02 17.51
CA ASP A 378 -7.04 -10.94 16.85
C ASP A 378 -8.37 -10.25 16.39
N GLY A 379 -8.44 -8.92 16.37
CA GLY A 379 -9.62 -8.17 15.97
C GLY A 379 -9.82 -8.19 14.46
N ALA A 380 -10.95 -8.69 13.99
CA ALA A 380 -11.42 -8.45 12.64
C ALA A 380 -11.44 -6.93 12.38
N PHE A 381 -10.89 -6.49 11.24
CA PHE A 381 -10.94 -5.09 10.86
C PHE A 381 -12.33 -4.78 10.32
N ASP A 382 -13.08 -3.99 11.07
CA ASP A 382 -14.34 -3.42 10.58
C ASP A 382 -14.00 -2.13 9.82
N GLY A 383 -14.02 -2.19 8.49
CA GLY A 383 -13.68 -1.07 7.60
C GLY A 383 -12.26 -1.12 7.00
N ALA A 384 -11.97 -0.20 6.08
CA ALA A 384 -10.66 -0.07 5.48
C ALA A 384 -9.71 0.74 6.37
N LEU A 385 -8.49 0.23 6.53
CA LEU A 385 -7.42 0.93 7.25
C LEU A 385 -6.73 1.95 6.34
N ILE A 386 -6.33 3.07 6.92
CA ILE A 386 -5.47 4.04 6.24
C ILE A 386 -4.05 3.45 6.10
N THR A 387 -3.55 3.37 4.88
CA THR A 387 -2.22 2.81 4.58
C THR A 387 -1.19 3.86 4.17
N ASN A 388 -1.65 5.07 3.86
CA ASN A 388 -0.83 6.15 3.32
C ASN A 388 -0.58 7.24 4.38
N ALA A 389 0.71 7.58 4.62
CA ALA A 389 1.12 8.60 5.59
C ALA A 389 0.55 10.00 5.24
N ARG A 390 0.46 10.35 3.95
CA ARG A 390 -0.12 11.61 3.48
C ARG A 390 -1.59 11.71 3.90
N GLN A 391 -2.37 10.65 3.67
CA GLN A 391 -3.78 10.58 4.06
C GLN A 391 -3.94 10.68 5.58
N ALA A 392 -3.13 9.93 6.35
CA ALA A 392 -3.16 9.97 7.81
C ALA A 392 -2.87 11.38 8.36
N ALA A 393 -1.84 12.04 7.82
CA ALA A 393 -1.48 13.41 8.19
C ALA A 393 -2.59 14.42 7.83
N ALA A 394 -3.24 14.27 6.67
CA ALA A 394 -4.35 15.13 6.27
C ALA A 394 -5.58 14.92 7.17
N LEU A 395 -5.91 13.66 7.53
CA LEU A 395 -6.98 13.35 8.47
C LEU A 395 -6.72 13.95 9.86
N ALA A 396 -5.49 13.84 10.37
CA ALA A 396 -5.11 14.42 11.66
C ALA A 396 -5.26 15.96 11.65
N ARG A 397 -4.73 16.63 10.61
CA ARG A 397 -4.92 18.08 10.46
C ARG A 397 -6.39 18.48 10.36
N ALA A 398 -7.19 17.74 9.59
CA ALA A 398 -8.63 18.00 9.51
C ALA A 398 -9.32 17.83 10.87
N ALA A 399 -8.96 16.81 11.65
CA ALA A 399 -9.49 16.58 13.00
C ALA A 399 -9.13 17.73 13.94
N GLU A 400 -7.86 18.17 13.96
CA GLU A 400 -7.40 19.32 14.76
C GLU A 400 -8.17 20.61 14.42
N ARG A 401 -8.41 20.85 13.12
CA ARG A 401 -9.19 22.00 12.66
C ARG A 401 -10.66 21.90 13.04
N CYS A 402 -11.28 20.73 12.91
CA CYS A 402 -12.66 20.52 13.38
C CYS A 402 -12.77 20.68 14.90
N GLU A 403 -11.76 20.26 15.67
CA GLU A 403 -11.71 20.43 17.12
C GLU A 403 -11.61 21.93 17.51
N ALA A 404 -10.79 22.70 16.80
CA ALA A 404 -10.71 24.15 16.99
C ALA A 404 -12.04 24.86 16.67
N ALA A 405 -12.68 24.51 15.55
CA ALA A 405 -14.01 25.00 15.19
C ALA A 405 -15.08 24.63 16.24
N LEU A 406 -15.04 23.41 16.76
CA LEU A 406 -15.91 22.94 17.83
C LEU A 406 -15.72 23.76 19.11
N TYR A 407 -14.48 23.99 19.51
CA TYR A 407 -14.17 24.84 20.66
C TYR A 407 -14.68 26.26 20.48
N ALA A 408 -14.52 26.87 19.31
CA ALA A 408 -15.03 28.20 18.99
C ALA A 408 -16.57 28.23 19.08
N ALA A 409 -17.26 27.24 18.53
CA ALA A 409 -18.73 27.15 18.61
C ALA A 409 -19.23 27.00 20.04
N GLN A 410 -18.60 26.14 20.85
CA GLN A 410 -18.99 25.91 22.25
C GLN A 410 -18.64 27.08 23.18
N SER A 411 -17.60 27.85 22.86
CA SER A 411 -17.16 29.00 23.64
C SER A 411 -17.94 30.30 23.31
N GLY A 412 -18.91 30.24 22.39
CA GLY A 412 -19.69 31.41 21.97
C GLY A 412 -18.84 32.46 21.22
N MET A 413 -17.80 32.01 20.49
CA MET A 413 -17.00 32.87 19.63
C MET A 413 -17.82 33.33 18.40
N THR A 414 -17.27 34.29 17.65
CA THR A 414 -17.93 34.80 16.45
C THR A 414 -18.06 33.70 15.38
N PRO A 415 -19.10 33.75 14.51
CA PRO A 415 -19.25 32.82 13.40
C PRO A 415 -17.98 32.67 12.53
N ASP A 416 -17.29 33.79 12.30
CA ASP A 416 -16.05 33.80 11.49
C ASP A 416 -14.94 32.87 12.05
N ALA A 417 -14.84 32.78 13.39
CA ALA A 417 -13.84 31.88 14.00
C ALA A 417 -14.17 30.39 13.75
N VAL A 418 -15.48 30.03 13.79
CA VAL A 418 -15.90 28.67 13.45
C VAL A 418 -15.67 28.35 11.98
N VAL A 419 -16.04 29.29 11.11
CA VAL A 419 -15.90 29.17 9.64
C VAL A 419 -14.44 29.00 9.24
N MET A 420 -13.53 29.84 9.76
CA MET A 420 -12.11 29.80 9.42
C MET A 420 -11.46 28.44 9.69
N ASP A 421 -11.75 27.85 10.83
CA ASP A 421 -11.21 26.53 11.17
C ASP A 421 -11.91 25.39 10.41
N ALA A 422 -13.21 25.51 10.16
CA ALA A 422 -13.95 24.55 9.32
C ALA A 422 -13.46 24.55 7.88
N GLU A 423 -13.16 25.72 7.30
CA GLU A 423 -12.54 25.83 5.96
C GLU A 423 -11.14 25.18 5.93
N GLY A 424 -10.37 25.33 7.00
CA GLY A 424 -9.09 24.62 7.15
C GLY A 424 -9.24 23.11 7.15
N ALA A 425 -10.30 22.58 7.78
CA ALA A 425 -10.62 21.16 7.74
C ALA A 425 -11.05 20.69 6.34
N ILE A 426 -11.93 21.47 5.68
CA ILE A 426 -12.36 21.21 4.29
C ILE A 426 -11.16 21.14 3.33
N ALA A 427 -10.21 22.06 3.47
CA ALA A 427 -9.00 22.08 2.64
C ALA A 427 -8.13 20.82 2.87
N ALA A 428 -7.93 20.41 4.14
CA ALA A 428 -7.16 19.21 4.47
C ALA A 428 -7.85 17.93 3.96
N LEU A 429 -9.18 17.84 4.02
CA LEU A 429 -9.93 16.71 3.45
C LEU A 429 -9.83 16.69 1.91
N GLY A 430 -9.82 17.86 1.26
CA GLY A 430 -9.62 17.99 -0.17
C GLY A 430 -8.26 17.45 -0.66
N GLU A 431 -7.24 17.44 0.19
CA GLU A 431 -5.97 16.78 -0.12
C GLU A 431 -6.11 15.26 -0.28
N ILE A 432 -7.04 14.62 0.43
CA ILE A 432 -7.28 13.18 0.36
C ILE A 432 -8.05 12.82 -0.91
N THR A 433 -9.09 13.57 -1.23
CA THR A 433 -9.91 13.36 -2.43
C THR A 433 -9.20 13.79 -3.72
N GLY A 434 -8.21 14.69 -3.61
CA GLY A 434 -7.43 15.21 -4.73
C GLY A 434 -7.89 16.58 -5.25
N GLU A 435 -8.92 17.19 -4.63
CA GLU A 435 -9.48 18.46 -5.11
C GLU A 435 -8.57 19.66 -4.84
N THR A 436 -7.77 19.61 -3.78
CA THR A 436 -6.84 20.71 -3.39
C THR A 436 -5.37 20.38 -3.63
N VAL A 437 -5.08 19.27 -4.32
CA VAL A 437 -3.70 18.79 -4.52
C VAL A 437 -3.06 19.45 -5.73
N THR A 438 -1.80 19.87 -5.58
CA THR A 438 -1.03 20.43 -6.69
C THR A 438 -0.62 19.36 -7.71
N GLU A 439 -0.41 19.76 -8.98
CA GLU A 439 0.05 18.86 -10.03
C GLU A 439 1.40 18.18 -9.69
N ALA A 440 2.27 18.87 -8.97
CA ALA A 440 3.55 18.33 -8.52
C ALA A 440 3.36 17.12 -7.58
N VAL A 441 2.41 17.20 -6.65
CA VAL A 441 2.09 16.08 -5.73
C VAL A 441 1.45 14.93 -6.50
N VAL A 442 0.51 15.21 -7.39
CA VAL A 442 -0.10 14.20 -8.27
C VAL A 442 0.97 13.47 -9.08
N SER A 443 1.86 14.21 -9.74
CA SER A 443 2.95 13.63 -10.53
C SER A 443 3.88 12.76 -9.67
N ARG A 444 4.17 13.17 -8.44
CA ARG A 444 4.99 12.39 -7.51
C ARG A 444 4.32 11.06 -7.12
N ILE A 445 3.03 11.08 -6.81
CA ILE A 445 2.27 9.87 -6.46
C ILE A 445 2.33 8.84 -7.59
N PHE A 446 2.10 9.28 -8.83
CA PHE A 446 2.07 8.35 -9.97
C PHE A 446 3.46 7.90 -10.45
N SER A 447 4.54 8.61 -10.09
CA SER A 447 5.92 8.19 -10.42
C SER A 447 6.33 6.86 -9.78
N ASP A 448 5.71 6.48 -8.68
CA ASP A 448 5.99 5.24 -7.96
C ASP A 448 5.24 4.01 -8.53
N PHE A 449 4.36 4.23 -9.52
CA PHE A 449 3.60 3.17 -10.17
C PHE A 449 4.44 2.45 -11.23
N CYS A 450 3.98 1.24 -11.60
CA CYS A 450 4.55 0.54 -12.74
C CYS A 450 4.06 1.13 -14.07
N VAL A 451 4.91 1.05 -15.11
CA VAL A 451 4.51 1.35 -16.49
C VAL A 451 3.43 0.34 -16.92
N GLY A 452 2.34 0.84 -17.52
CA GLY A 452 1.22 -0.02 -17.94
C GLY A 452 0.05 -0.08 -16.96
N LYS A 453 0.13 0.72 -15.88
CA LYS A 453 -0.94 0.89 -14.88
C LYS A 453 -1.42 2.34 -14.78
#